data_6bfb4edf38ac65bb587d797045b6d416
#
_entry.id   6bfb4edf38ac65bb587d797045b6d416
#
_cell.length_a   1.000
_cell.length_b   1.000
_cell.length_c   1.000
_cell.angle_alpha   90.00
_cell.angle_beta   90.00
_cell.angle_gamma   90.00
#
_symmetry.space_group_name_H-M   'P 1'
#
loop_
_entity.id
_entity.type
_entity.pdbx_description
1 polymer ?
#
loop_
_entity_poly.entity_id
_entity_poly.type
_entity_poly.pdbx_seq_one_letter_code
_entity_poly.pdbx_strand_id
1 'polypeptide(L)'
;MSEKQKRPIGRPSKFNQDLAEKICEQIAHGKSLRAICAEDDMPSTSNVCKWLFENQEFSEQYARARDKQADYFAEEIIEIADNVEAESASVAKAKLQIDARKWAASKIAPKKYGDKSELDVKSSDGSMTPTVRLDAEEYRKIAKEVLEKV
;
A
#
# COMPACT_ATOMS: atom_id res chain seq x y z
N MET A 1 -32.32 -21.29 30.98
CA MET A 1 -31.39 -20.35 31.67
C MET A 1 -30.21 -20.09 30.71
N SER A 2 -30.20 -18.94 30.12
CA SER A 2 -29.17 -18.56 29.12
C SER A 2 -27.91 -18.13 29.88
N GLU A 3 -26.83 -18.90 29.78
CA GLU A 3 -25.52 -18.48 30.27
C GLU A 3 -25.07 -17.24 29.51
N LYS A 4 -25.10 -16.10 30.19
CA LYS A 4 -24.44 -14.87 29.70
C LYS A 4 -22.92 -15.12 29.66
N GLN A 5 -22.41 -15.42 28.48
CA GLN A 5 -20.97 -15.40 28.22
C GLN A 5 -20.40 -14.05 28.69
N LYS A 6 -19.61 -14.09 29.77
CA LYS A 6 -18.88 -12.93 30.29
C LYS A 6 -17.93 -12.43 29.17
N ARG A 7 -18.24 -11.26 28.59
CA ARG A 7 -17.31 -10.60 27.67
C ARG A 7 -16.00 -10.32 28.42
N PRO A 8 -14.83 -10.65 27.84
CA PRO A 8 -13.56 -10.34 28.46
C PRO A 8 -13.45 -8.82 28.66
N ILE A 9 -13.10 -8.42 29.88
CA ILE A 9 -12.93 -7.01 30.24
C ILE A 9 -11.61 -6.53 29.63
N GLY A 10 -11.68 -5.68 28.59
CA GLY A 10 -10.53 -5.03 27.97
C GLY A 10 -10.29 -5.40 26.52
N ARG A 11 -9.59 -4.54 25.81
CA ARG A 11 -9.20 -4.76 24.41
C ARG A 11 -8.19 -5.90 24.30
N PRO A 12 -8.27 -6.77 23.24
CA PRO A 12 -7.32 -7.85 23.01
C PRO A 12 -5.87 -7.33 22.96
N SER A 13 -5.02 -7.85 23.84
CA SER A 13 -3.60 -7.50 23.89
C SER A 13 -2.69 -8.61 23.35
N LYS A 14 -3.16 -9.86 23.35
CA LYS A 14 -2.46 -11.01 22.77
C LYS A 14 -2.83 -11.17 21.31
N PHE A 15 -1.85 -11.61 20.50
CA PHE A 15 -2.08 -11.94 19.10
C PHE A 15 -3.17 -13.04 18.99
N ASN A 16 -4.07 -12.82 18.06
CA ASN A 16 -5.14 -13.76 17.71
C ASN A 16 -5.29 -13.74 16.18
N GLN A 17 -5.21 -14.92 15.57
CA GLN A 17 -5.26 -15.11 14.13
C GLN A 17 -6.60 -14.62 13.54
N ASP A 18 -7.72 -14.94 14.17
CA ASP A 18 -9.06 -14.54 13.70
C ASP A 18 -9.19 -13.00 13.65
N LEU A 19 -8.64 -12.30 14.66
CA LEU A 19 -8.61 -10.85 14.68
C LEU A 19 -7.66 -10.27 13.61
N ALA A 20 -6.52 -10.92 13.37
CA ALA A 20 -5.59 -10.53 12.33
C ALA A 20 -6.23 -10.64 10.93
N GLU A 21 -6.92 -11.75 10.65
CA GLU A 21 -7.66 -11.95 9.40
C GLU A 21 -8.79 -10.94 9.24
N LYS A 22 -9.58 -10.68 10.28
CA LYS A 22 -10.64 -9.68 10.28
C LYS A 22 -10.11 -8.26 10.02
N ILE A 23 -8.95 -7.91 10.59
CA ILE A 23 -8.28 -6.63 10.32
C ILE A 23 -7.88 -6.55 8.84
N CYS A 24 -7.25 -7.58 8.29
CA CYS A 24 -6.83 -7.62 6.90
C CYS A 24 -8.02 -7.52 5.94
N GLU A 25 -9.12 -8.22 6.24
CA GLU A 25 -10.36 -8.15 5.46
C GLU A 25 -10.94 -6.74 5.44
N GLN A 26 -11.07 -6.09 6.59
CA GLN A 26 -11.61 -4.74 6.67
C GLN A 26 -10.69 -3.69 6.01
N ILE A 27 -9.37 -3.86 6.10
CA ILE A 27 -8.40 -3.04 5.38
C ILE A 27 -8.61 -3.18 3.87
N ALA A 28 -8.72 -4.41 3.36
CA ALA A 28 -8.93 -4.67 1.94
C ALA A 28 -10.22 -4.04 1.41
N HIS A 29 -11.24 -3.87 2.26
CA HIS A 29 -12.50 -3.17 1.95
C HIS A 29 -12.46 -1.66 2.24
N GLY A 30 -11.30 -1.05 2.25
CA GLY A 30 -11.16 0.41 2.29
C GLY A 30 -11.15 1.04 3.67
N LYS A 31 -11.41 0.31 4.77
CA LYS A 31 -11.39 0.89 6.12
C LYS A 31 -9.96 1.24 6.56
N SER A 32 -9.82 2.35 7.27
CA SER A 32 -8.54 2.69 7.89
C SER A 32 -8.29 1.85 9.15
N LEU A 33 -7.04 1.51 9.44
CA LEU A 33 -6.67 0.79 10.66
C LEU A 33 -7.22 1.48 11.92
N ARG A 34 -7.23 2.82 11.93
CA ARG A 34 -7.75 3.59 13.06
C ARG A 34 -9.25 3.37 13.26
N ALA A 35 -10.03 3.33 12.18
CA ALA A 35 -11.46 3.05 12.23
C ALA A 35 -11.74 1.62 12.70
N ILE A 36 -10.98 0.65 12.22
CA ILE A 36 -11.09 -0.75 12.64
C ILE A 36 -10.81 -0.90 14.14
N CYS A 37 -9.72 -0.31 14.62
CA CYS A 37 -9.34 -0.36 16.02
C CYS A 37 -10.27 0.46 16.95
N ALA A 38 -11.18 1.25 16.41
CA ALA A 38 -12.22 1.95 17.17
C ALA A 38 -13.47 1.09 17.44
N GLU A 39 -13.62 -0.01 16.72
CA GLU A 39 -14.73 -0.95 16.91
C GLU A 39 -14.59 -1.70 18.26
N ASP A 40 -15.73 -2.10 18.82
CA ASP A 40 -15.78 -2.95 20.02
C ASP A 40 -15.10 -4.31 19.73
N ASP A 41 -14.43 -4.84 20.73
CA ASP A 41 -13.71 -6.13 20.67
C ASP A 41 -12.48 -6.15 19.73
N MET A 42 -12.08 -5.01 19.14
CA MET A 42 -10.87 -4.90 18.34
C MET A 42 -9.64 -4.45 19.15
N PRO A 43 -8.43 -4.91 18.78
CA PRO A 43 -7.20 -4.50 19.45
C PRO A 43 -6.93 -3.01 19.24
N SER A 44 -6.11 -2.44 20.13
CA SER A 44 -5.63 -1.07 19.93
C SER A 44 -4.66 -1.00 18.74
N THR A 45 -4.55 0.17 18.10
CA THR A 45 -3.58 0.41 17.01
C THR A 45 -2.15 0.04 17.42
N SER A 46 -1.77 0.33 18.68
CA SER A 46 -0.45 -0.02 19.20
C SER A 46 -0.23 -1.53 19.27
N ASN A 47 -1.26 -2.30 19.64
CA ASN A 47 -1.17 -3.76 19.67
C ASN A 47 -1.06 -4.33 18.25
N VAL A 48 -1.80 -3.78 17.28
CA VAL A 48 -1.69 -4.20 15.88
C VAL A 48 -0.29 -3.92 15.33
N CYS A 49 0.26 -2.73 15.60
CA CYS A 49 1.63 -2.40 15.21
C CYS A 49 2.67 -3.35 15.83
N LYS A 50 2.49 -3.71 17.09
CA LYS A 50 3.34 -4.70 17.77
C LYS A 50 3.23 -6.07 17.11
N TRP A 51 2.02 -6.52 16.80
CA TRP A 51 1.79 -7.80 16.12
C TRP A 51 2.42 -7.85 14.72
N LEU A 52 2.35 -6.75 13.96
CA LEU A 52 3.00 -6.63 12.66
C LEU A 52 4.53 -6.76 12.75
N PHE A 53 5.11 -6.29 13.85
CA PHE A 53 6.55 -6.43 14.09
C PHE A 53 6.94 -7.83 14.56
N GLU A 54 6.12 -8.47 15.40
CA GLU A 54 6.41 -9.76 16.04
C GLU A 54 6.02 -10.96 15.17
N ASN A 55 5.07 -10.80 14.21
CA ASN A 55 4.53 -11.88 13.40
C ASN A 55 4.69 -11.56 11.90
N GLN A 56 5.65 -12.25 11.28
CA GLN A 56 5.95 -12.05 9.87
C GLN A 56 4.77 -12.44 8.96
N GLU A 57 4.08 -13.53 9.25
CA GLU A 57 2.92 -13.99 8.45
C GLU A 57 1.81 -12.95 8.44
N PHE A 58 1.49 -12.38 9.60
CA PHE A 58 0.51 -11.30 9.70
C PHE A 58 0.99 -10.04 8.95
N SER A 59 2.28 -9.70 9.03
CA SER A 59 2.85 -8.57 8.29
C SER A 59 2.68 -8.74 6.77
N GLU A 60 2.92 -9.94 6.25
CA GLU A 60 2.73 -10.24 4.82
C GLU A 60 1.25 -10.22 4.42
N GLN A 61 0.38 -10.75 5.24
CA GLN A 61 -1.08 -10.69 5.03
C GLN A 61 -1.58 -9.24 5.01
N TYR A 62 -1.11 -8.43 5.96
CA TYR A 62 -1.45 -7.02 6.05
C TYR A 62 -0.95 -6.23 4.84
N ALA A 63 0.28 -6.48 4.35
CA ALA A 63 0.80 -5.86 3.15
C ALA A 63 -0.08 -6.16 1.92
N ARG A 64 -0.46 -7.43 1.74
CA ARG A 64 -1.40 -7.85 0.67
C ARG A 64 -2.78 -7.20 0.81
N ALA A 65 -3.27 -7.04 2.04
CA ALA A 65 -4.54 -6.34 2.30
C ALA A 65 -4.46 -4.85 1.94
N ARG A 66 -3.31 -4.21 2.19
CA ARG A 66 -3.06 -2.81 1.78
C ARG A 66 -3.02 -2.66 0.26
N ASP A 67 -2.39 -3.59 -0.46
CA ASP A 67 -2.41 -3.56 -1.93
C ASP A 67 -3.84 -3.68 -2.47
N LYS A 68 -4.66 -4.59 -1.93
CA LYS A 68 -6.08 -4.70 -2.27
C LYS A 68 -6.88 -3.45 -1.92
N GLN A 69 -6.54 -2.76 -0.83
CA GLN A 69 -7.16 -1.49 -0.45
C GLN A 69 -6.97 -0.41 -1.51
N ALA A 70 -5.78 -0.37 -2.16
CA ALA A 70 -5.55 0.56 -3.25
C ALA A 70 -6.44 0.27 -4.46
N ASP A 71 -6.66 -1.01 -4.78
CA ASP A 71 -7.58 -1.43 -5.83
C ASP A 71 -9.04 -1.07 -5.49
N TYR A 72 -9.45 -1.31 -4.26
CA TYR A 72 -10.77 -0.91 -3.76
C TYR A 72 -11.00 0.61 -3.92
N PHE A 73 -10.03 1.44 -3.56
CA PHE A 73 -10.14 2.88 -3.74
C PHE A 73 -10.24 3.30 -5.21
N ALA A 74 -9.54 2.61 -6.11
CA ALA A 74 -9.61 2.89 -7.54
C ALA A 74 -11.01 2.57 -8.12
N GLU A 75 -11.64 1.48 -7.71
CA GLU A 75 -13.01 1.12 -8.08
C GLU A 75 -14.04 2.09 -7.50
N GLU A 76 -13.90 2.44 -6.21
CA GLU A 76 -14.79 3.35 -5.52
C GLU A 76 -14.80 4.78 -6.13
N ILE A 77 -13.70 5.23 -6.74
CA ILE A 77 -13.63 6.50 -7.48
C ILE A 77 -14.65 6.54 -8.61
N ILE A 78 -14.77 5.45 -9.37
CA ILE A 78 -15.71 5.33 -10.49
C ILE A 78 -17.14 5.34 -9.95
N GLU A 79 -17.41 4.56 -8.92
CA GLU A 79 -18.73 4.49 -8.28
C GLU A 79 -19.18 5.85 -7.73
N ILE A 80 -18.30 6.62 -7.08
CA ILE A 80 -18.60 7.97 -6.59
C ILE A 80 -18.90 8.91 -7.76
N ALA A 81 -18.13 8.83 -8.85
CA ALA A 81 -18.32 9.67 -10.02
C ALA A 81 -19.66 9.40 -10.73
N ASP A 82 -20.03 8.12 -10.86
CA ASP A 82 -21.24 7.69 -11.57
C ASP A 82 -22.52 8.00 -10.77
N ASN A 83 -22.43 8.02 -9.42
CA ASN A 83 -23.59 8.23 -8.55
C ASN A 83 -23.71 9.66 -8.00
N VAL A 84 -22.88 10.61 -8.45
CA VAL A 84 -22.95 11.98 -7.98
C VAL A 84 -24.21 12.69 -8.52
N GLU A 85 -24.97 13.32 -7.64
CA GLU A 85 -26.09 14.18 -8.03
C GLU A 85 -25.61 15.49 -8.66
N ALA A 86 -26.38 16.02 -9.63
CA ALA A 86 -26.03 17.24 -10.37
C ALA A 86 -26.23 18.53 -9.53
N GLU A 87 -25.90 18.47 -8.25
CA GLU A 87 -25.94 19.58 -7.31
C GLU A 87 -24.52 20.04 -6.97
N SER A 88 -24.28 21.33 -6.93
CA SER A 88 -22.95 21.93 -6.71
C SER A 88 -22.27 21.42 -5.43
N ALA A 89 -23.00 21.28 -4.32
CA ALA A 89 -22.45 20.77 -3.06
C ALA A 89 -22.11 19.28 -3.15
N SER A 90 -22.94 18.47 -3.79
CA SER A 90 -22.69 17.03 -4.01
C SER A 90 -21.49 16.80 -4.92
N VAL A 91 -21.36 17.57 -6.00
CA VAL A 91 -20.21 17.54 -6.92
C VAL A 91 -18.92 17.94 -6.19
N ALA A 92 -18.94 18.99 -5.37
CA ALA A 92 -17.76 19.41 -4.59
C ALA A 92 -17.32 18.34 -3.57
N LYS A 93 -18.28 17.71 -2.89
CA LYS A 93 -18.02 16.59 -1.97
C LYS A 93 -17.43 15.38 -2.70
N ALA A 94 -18.03 14.98 -3.82
CA ALA A 94 -17.54 13.85 -4.62
C ALA A 94 -16.12 14.10 -5.12
N LYS A 95 -15.82 15.30 -5.60
CA LYS A 95 -14.46 15.68 -6.01
C LYS A 95 -13.45 15.51 -4.87
N LEU A 96 -13.75 16.00 -3.67
CA LEU A 96 -12.89 15.83 -2.50
C LEU A 96 -12.67 14.36 -2.15
N GLN A 97 -13.72 13.55 -2.22
CA GLN A 97 -13.65 12.10 -1.96
C GLN A 97 -12.77 11.39 -3.00
N ILE A 98 -12.94 11.70 -4.28
CA ILE A 98 -12.14 11.15 -5.39
C ILE A 98 -10.67 11.53 -5.25
N ASP A 99 -10.38 12.81 -5.00
CA ASP A 99 -9.00 13.30 -4.84
C ASP A 99 -8.28 12.62 -3.65
N ALA A 100 -8.99 12.47 -2.51
CA ALA A 100 -8.44 11.79 -1.34
C ALA A 100 -8.13 10.31 -1.62
N ARG A 101 -9.01 9.58 -2.31
CA ARG A 101 -8.81 8.16 -2.66
C ARG A 101 -7.71 7.98 -3.69
N LYS A 102 -7.69 8.82 -4.72
CA LYS A 102 -6.63 8.84 -5.73
C LYS A 102 -5.25 9.04 -5.07
N TRP A 103 -5.15 10.02 -4.18
CA TRP A 103 -3.92 10.25 -3.42
C TRP A 103 -3.55 9.05 -2.56
N ALA A 104 -4.49 8.48 -1.81
CA ALA A 104 -4.24 7.32 -0.96
C ALA A 104 -3.78 6.11 -1.78
N ALA A 105 -4.45 5.77 -2.88
CA ALA A 105 -4.08 4.67 -3.76
C ALA A 105 -2.66 4.85 -4.33
N SER A 106 -2.29 6.06 -4.77
CA SER A 106 -0.95 6.36 -5.28
C SER A 106 0.15 6.20 -4.23
N LYS A 107 -0.15 6.41 -2.94
CA LYS A 107 0.82 6.24 -1.84
C LYS A 107 0.91 4.79 -1.35
N ILE A 108 -0.19 4.06 -1.39
CA ILE A 108 -0.24 2.65 -0.97
C ILE A 108 0.41 1.75 -2.02
N ALA A 109 0.05 1.94 -3.29
CA ALA A 109 0.55 1.13 -4.41
C ALA A 109 1.16 2.01 -5.52
N PRO A 110 2.32 2.64 -5.28
CA PRO A 110 2.92 3.62 -6.20
C PRO A 110 3.31 3.01 -7.56
N LYS A 111 3.65 1.73 -7.60
CA LYS A 111 3.97 1.03 -8.86
C LYS A 111 2.76 0.89 -9.78
N LYS A 112 1.53 0.83 -9.22
CA LYS A 112 0.29 0.62 -9.96
C LYS A 112 -0.46 1.94 -10.20
N TYR A 113 -0.52 2.80 -9.21
CA TYR A 113 -1.33 4.02 -9.19
C TYR A 113 -0.52 5.31 -9.00
N GLY A 114 0.81 5.23 -8.90
CA GLY A 114 1.65 6.43 -8.82
C GLY A 114 1.81 7.11 -10.17
N ASP A 115 2.03 8.42 -10.14
CA ASP A 115 2.38 9.17 -11.33
C ASP A 115 3.75 8.67 -11.84
N LYS A 116 3.83 8.27 -13.11
CA LYS A 116 5.10 7.94 -13.76
C LYS A 116 5.84 9.26 -14.01
N SER A 117 6.76 9.62 -13.12
CA SER A 117 7.74 10.64 -13.41
C SER A 117 8.93 9.96 -14.12
N GLU A 118 9.00 10.02 -15.43
CA GLU A 118 10.25 9.78 -16.14
C GLU A 118 11.18 10.94 -15.83
N LEU A 119 12.13 10.72 -14.93
CA LEU A 119 13.22 11.66 -14.70
C LEU A 119 14.21 11.44 -15.85
N ASP A 120 14.06 12.21 -16.93
CA ASP A 120 15.06 12.30 -17.99
C ASP A 120 16.26 13.11 -17.46
N VAL A 121 17.15 12.43 -16.73
CA VAL A 121 18.37 13.05 -16.20
C VAL A 121 19.33 13.23 -17.35
N LYS A 122 19.23 14.37 -18.04
CA LYS A 122 20.22 14.82 -19.01
C LYS A 122 21.26 15.67 -18.30
N SER A 123 22.48 15.17 -18.25
CA SER A 123 23.64 15.99 -17.90
C SER A 123 23.97 16.91 -19.07
N SER A 124 24.03 18.21 -18.83
CA SER A 124 24.37 19.20 -19.86
C SER A 124 25.79 19.05 -20.39
N ASP A 125 26.66 18.36 -19.67
CA ASP A 125 28.06 18.07 -20.01
C ASP A 125 28.28 16.64 -20.55
N GLY A 126 27.22 15.84 -20.73
CA GLY A 126 27.27 14.48 -21.24
C GLY A 126 27.92 13.45 -20.29
N SER A 127 28.32 13.84 -19.07
CA SER A 127 29.05 12.97 -18.14
C SER A 127 28.20 11.79 -17.60
N MET A 128 26.87 11.91 -17.62
CA MET A 128 25.95 10.87 -17.15
C MET A 128 25.28 10.06 -18.28
N THR A 129 25.64 10.31 -19.52
CA THR A 129 25.19 9.48 -20.64
C THR A 129 26.10 8.25 -20.71
N PRO A 130 25.61 7.01 -20.52
CA PRO A 130 26.43 5.83 -20.80
C PRO A 130 26.73 5.82 -22.28
N THR A 131 27.95 6.24 -22.63
CA THR A 131 28.41 6.41 -24.01
C THR A 131 28.57 5.11 -24.77
N VAL A 132 28.55 3.96 -24.08
CA VAL A 132 28.67 2.64 -24.72
C VAL A 132 27.87 1.62 -23.93
N ARG A 133 26.85 1.04 -24.53
CA ARG A 133 26.31 -0.25 -24.09
C ARG A 133 27.19 -1.31 -24.73
N LEU A 134 28.20 -1.77 -23.99
CA LEU A 134 28.99 -2.93 -24.38
C LEU A 134 28.09 -4.16 -24.32
N ASP A 135 28.07 -4.96 -25.38
CA ASP A 135 27.47 -6.26 -25.32
C ASP A 135 28.35 -7.24 -24.50
N ALA A 136 27.82 -8.43 -24.20
CA ALA A 136 28.51 -9.39 -23.35
C ALA A 136 29.83 -9.89 -23.95
N GLU A 137 30.00 -9.85 -25.26
CA GLU A 137 31.22 -10.27 -25.95
C GLU A 137 32.28 -9.16 -25.92
N GLU A 138 31.88 -7.94 -26.12
CA GLU A 138 32.75 -6.76 -25.99
C GLU A 138 33.31 -6.62 -24.57
N TYR A 139 32.44 -6.86 -23.55
CA TYR A 139 32.87 -6.84 -22.15
C TYR A 139 33.91 -7.92 -21.87
N ARG A 140 33.73 -9.15 -22.40
CA ARG A 140 34.70 -10.25 -22.25
C ARG A 140 36.02 -9.97 -22.95
N LYS A 141 35.99 -9.28 -24.09
CA LYS A 141 37.18 -8.91 -24.84
C LYS A 141 38.03 -7.89 -24.08
N ILE A 142 37.40 -6.83 -23.59
CA ILE A 142 38.07 -5.82 -22.76
C ILE A 142 38.62 -6.43 -21.46
N ALA A 143 37.87 -7.29 -20.79
CA ALA A 143 38.33 -7.98 -19.58
C ALA A 143 39.58 -8.84 -19.81
N LYS A 144 39.66 -9.55 -20.95
CA LYS A 144 40.84 -10.32 -21.34
C LYS A 144 42.07 -9.42 -21.60
N GLU A 145 41.89 -8.33 -22.35
CA GLU A 145 42.98 -7.38 -22.65
C GLU A 145 43.55 -6.71 -21.38
N VAL A 146 42.71 -6.48 -20.37
CA VAL A 146 43.12 -5.90 -19.10
C VAL A 146 43.90 -6.94 -18.28
N LEU A 147 43.48 -8.22 -18.26
CA LEU A 147 44.14 -9.31 -17.55
C LEU A 147 45.47 -9.72 -18.18
N GLU A 148 45.69 -9.53 -19.49
CA GLU A 148 46.95 -9.83 -20.17
C GLU A 148 48.03 -8.72 -19.98
N LYS A 149 47.63 -7.56 -19.46
CA LYS A 149 48.54 -6.41 -19.23
C LYS A 149 49.00 -6.28 -17.76
N VAL A 150 48.56 -7.18 -16.87
CA VAL A 150 48.94 -7.24 -15.46
C VAL A 150 49.85 -8.42 -15.21
#